data_17f74d6efd3b8267a3f3db2b41c01a0b
#
_entry.id   17f74d6efd3b8267a3f3db2b41c01a0b
#
_cell.length_a   1.000
_cell.length_b   1.000
_cell.length_c   1.000
_cell.angle_alpha   90.00
_cell.angle_beta   90.00
_cell.angle_gamma   90.00
#
_symmetry.space_group_name_H-M   'P 1'
#
loop_
_entity.id
_entity.type
_entity.pdbx_description
1 polymer ?
#
loop_
_entity_poly.entity_id
_entity_poly.type
_entity_poly.pdbx_seq_one_letter_code
_entity_poly.pdbx_strand_id
1 'polypeptide(L)'
;VIAIYPGSFDPVTLGHLDIIQRGCRLFERVVVAVLRNPNKMPLFTVQKRLEQIRLATQHLTNVEVDAFDGLTVKYAQMREAQVLLRGLRAISDFEVELQMAHTNKTLSHHIETVFLATSNEYSFLSSSVVKEIARFGGSINHLVPPHVALDIYQCYAQNNQVSNQITTEAIPSRKSTPMESPTTETLRQQEA
;
A
#
# COMPACT_ATOMS: atom_id res chain seq x y z
N VAL A 1 6.09 28.15 7.03
CA VAL A 1 6.86 27.07 6.35
C VAL A 1 5.91 25.99 5.86
N ILE A 2 5.99 25.68 4.56
CA ILE A 2 5.20 24.62 3.91
C ILE A 2 6.04 23.35 3.87
N ALA A 3 5.46 22.23 4.32
CA ALA A 3 6.06 20.90 4.24
C ALA A 3 5.30 20.01 3.27
N ILE A 4 6.02 19.28 2.40
CA ILE A 4 5.46 18.21 1.59
C ILE A 4 5.70 16.88 2.29
N TYR A 5 4.65 16.09 2.49
CA TYR A 5 4.75 14.70 2.93
C TYR A 5 4.44 13.77 1.75
N PRO A 6 5.47 13.32 1.02
CA PRO A 6 5.30 12.49 -0.16
C PRO A 6 5.20 11.01 0.21
N GLY A 7 4.35 10.26 -0.49
CA GLY A 7 4.22 8.83 -0.31
C GLY A 7 3.29 8.17 -1.32
N SER A 8 3.27 6.83 -1.33
CA SER A 8 2.29 6.09 -2.16
C SER A 8 0.92 6.07 -1.50
N PHE A 9 0.87 5.97 -0.17
CA PHE A 9 -0.36 5.87 0.62
C PHE A 9 -1.34 4.83 0.07
N ASP A 10 -0.84 3.63 -0.16
CA ASP A 10 -1.59 2.53 -0.79
C ASP A 10 -1.66 1.28 0.12
N PRO A 11 -2.51 1.34 1.15
CA PRO A 11 -3.36 2.45 1.61
C PRO A 11 -2.67 3.41 2.60
N VAL A 12 -3.36 4.51 2.94
CA VAL A 12 -3.03 5.32 4.11
C VAL A 12 -3.22 4.49 5.39
N THR A 13 -2.29 4.63 6.36
CA THR A 13 -2.29 3.89 7.63
C THR A 13 -2.33 4.85 8.83
N LEU A 14 -2.60 4.34 10.03
CA LEU A 14 -2.55 5.14 11.26
C LEU A 14 -1.14 5.71 11.51
N GLY A 15 -0.09 5.00 11.09
CA GLY A 15 1.28 5.53 11.14
C GLY A 15 1.50 6.73 10.22
N HIS A 16 0.89 6.76 9.03
CA HIS A 16 0.91 7.95 8.18
C HIS A 16 0.16 9.10 8.83
N LEU A 17 -1.00 8.84 9.45
CA LEU A 17 -1.79 9.87 10.11
C LEU A 17 -1.08 10.45 11.34
N ASP A 18 -0.33 9.64 12.11
CA ASP A 18 0.52 10.13 13.20
C ASP A 18 1.52 11.19 12.69
N ILE A 19 2.23 10.90 11.61
CA ILE A 19 3.17 11.85 11.00
C ILE A 19 2.47 13.10 10.49
N ILE A 20 1.31 12.96 9.82
CA ILE A 20 0.54 14.10 9.32
C ILE A 20 0.09 15.00 10.47
N GLN A 21 -0.53 14.46 11.51
CA GLN A 21 -1.02 15.22 12.66
C GLN A 21 0.10 15.95 13.39
N ARG A 22 1.25 15.29 13.56
CA ARG A 22 2.42 15.90 14.20
C ARG A 22 3.08 16.93 13.30
N GLY A 23 3.13 16.69 12.01
CA GLY A 23 3.57 17.66 11.01
C GLY A 23 2.73 18.95 11.04
N CYS A 24 1.41 18.82 11.18
CA CYS A 24 0.49 19.97 11.28
C CYS A 24 0.71 20.85 12.51
N ARG A 25 1.33 20.32 13.56
CA ARG A 25 1.73 21.11 14.75
C ARG A 25 3.05 21.86 14.56
N LEU A 26 3.89 21.38 13.64
CA LEU A 26 5.23 21.91 13.40
C LEU A 26 5.30 22.89 12.23
N PHE A 27 4.43 22.69 11.24
CA PHE A 27 4.44 23.43 9.98
C PHE A 27 3.13 24.22 9.81
N GLU A 28 3.24 25.36 9.17
CA GLU A 28 2.09 26.21 8.84
C GLU A 28 1.10 25.49 7.91
N ARG A 29 1.64 24.69 6.97
CA ARG A 29 0.87 23.88 6.03
C ARG A 29 1.59 22.58 5.73
N VAL A 30 0.83 21.49 5.69
CA VAL A 30 1.32 20.17 5.27
C VAL A 30 0.58 19.73 4.01
N VAL A 31 1.31 19.51 2.93
CA VAL A 31 0.76 18.94 1.70
C VAL A 31 1.07 17.46 1.67
N VAL A 32 0.05 16.63 1.84
CA VAL A 32 0.15 15.17 1.68
C VAL A 32 0.10 14.87 0.19
N ALA A 33 1.25 14.48 -0.37
CA ALA A 33 1.43 14.36 -1.80
C ALA A 33 1.52 12.90 -2.25
N VAL A 34 0.46 12.42 -2.92
CA VAL A 34 0.39 11.06 -3.44
C VAL A 34 1.24 10.95 -4.70
N LEU A 35 2.34 10.18 -4.62
CA LEU A 35 3.17 9.91 -5.79
C LEU A 35 2.50 8.87 -6.69
N ARG A 36 2.34 9.20 -7.96
CA ARG A 36 1.99 8.26 -9.02
C ARG A 36 3.24 7.51 -9.47
N ASN A 37 3.30 6.23 -9.18
CA ASN A 37 4.39 5.38 -9.63
C ASN A 37 3.88 4.44 -10.72
N PRO A 38 4.24 4.65 -12.00
CA PRO A 38 3.76 3.83 -13.12
C PRO A 38 4.27 2.38 -13.06
N ASN A 39 5.36 2.13 -12.34
CA ASN A 39 5.99 0.81 -12.25
C ASN A 39 5.43 -0.06 -11.12
N LYS A 40 4.45 0.43 -10.35
CA LYS A 40 3.82 -0.33 -9.27
C LYS A 40 2.36 -0.59 -9.58
N MET A 41 1.90 -1.81 -9.31
CA MET A 41 0.48 -2.15 -9.31
C MET A 41 -0.11 -1.79 -7.94
N PRO A 42 -0.79 -0.65 -7.81
CA PRO A 42 -1.38 -0.24 -6.54
C PRO A 42 -2.69 -1.00 -6.28
N LEU A 43 -3.06 -1.16 -4.99
CA LEU A 43 -4.35 -1.70 -4.60
C LEU A 43 -5.48 -0.72 -4.95
N PHE A 44 -5.23 0.58 -4.73
CA PHE A 44 -6.20 1.64 -4.98
C PHE A 44 -5.72 2.61 -6.06
N THR A 45 -6.65 3.10 -6.87
CA THR A 45 -6.39 4.20 -7.82
C THR A 45 -5.90 5.44 -7.06
N VAL A 46 -5.19 6.33 -7.76
CA VAL A 46 -4.74 7.61 -7.17
C VAL A 46 -5.93 8.39 -6.59
N GLN A 47 -7.04 8.46 -7.33
CA GLN A 47 -8.23 9.17 -6.90
C GLN A 47 -8.79 8.59 -5.59
N LYS A 48 -8.86 7.27 -5.46
CA LYS A 48 -9.33 6.61 -4.24
C LYS A 48 -8.41 6.89 -3.06
N ARG A 49 -7.10 6.88 -3.27
CA ARG A 49 -6.11 7.22 -2.22
C ARG A 49 -6.23 8.66 -1.74
N LEU A 50 -6.45 9.62 -2.67
CA LEU A 50 -6.71 11.01 -2.32
C LEU A 50 -7.99 11.16 -1.47
N GLU A 51 -9.06 10.47 -1.85
CA GLU A 51 -10.33 10.46 -1.11
C GLU A 51 -10.13 9.91 0.32
N GLN A 52 -9.46 8.77 0.45
CA GLN A 52 -9.15 8.14 1.75
C GLN A 52 -8.36 9.07 2.67
N ILE A 53 -7.35 9.75 2.14
CA ILE A 53 -6.54 10.69 2.92
C ILE A 53 -7.37 11.91 3.31
N ARG A 54 -8.12 12.51 2.38
CA ARG A 54 -8.98 13.68 2.67
C ARG A 54 -9.97 13.38 3.78
N LEU A 55 -10.63 12.22 3.71
CA LEU A 55 -11.58 11.82 4.74
C LEU A 55 -10.90 11.59 6.09
N ALA A 56 -9.72 10.97 6.10
CA ALA A 56 -8.96 10.73 7.33
C ALA A 56 -8.41 12.01 7.97
N THR A 57 -8.18 13.07 7.19
CA THR A 57 -7.58 14.34 7.64
C THR A 57 -8.54 15.52 7.67
N GLN A 58 -9.84 15.31 7.45
CA GLN A 58 -10.86 16.38 7.36
C GLN A 58 -10.96 17.29 8.60
N HIS A 59 -10.51 16.78 9.75
CA HIS A 59 -10.48 17.53 11.01
C HIS A 59 -9.25 18.42 11.16
N LEU A 60 -8.29 18.35 10.24
CA LEU A 60 -7.06 19.15 10.24
C LEU A 60 -7.20 20.33 9.28
N THR A 61 -7.05 21.55 9.79
CA THR A 61 -7.32 22.78 9.03
C THR A 61 -6.19 23.21 8.11
N ASN A 62 -4.96 22.71 8.34
CA ASN A 62 -3.77 23.10 7.60
C ASN A 62 -3.17 21.93 6.78
N VAL A 63 -4.02 20.98 6.36
CA VAL A 63 -3.65 19.88 5.46
C VAL A 63 -4.23 20.14 4.07
N GLU A 64 -3.39 19.98 3.07
CA GLU A 64 -3.79 19.84 1.68
C GLU A 64 -3.48 18.41 1.20
N VAL A 65 -4.31 17.86 0.32
CA VAL A 65 -4.10 16.52 -0.26
C VAL A 65 -4.09 16.63 -1.77
N ASP A 66 -2.95 16.26 -2.37
CA ASP A 66 -2.70 16.40 -3.79
C ASP A 66 -1.97 15.16 -4.34
N ALA A 67 -1.88 15.04 -5.67
CA ALA A 67 -1.14 14.00 -6.35
C ALA A 67 -0.13 14.62 -7.32
N PHE A 68 1.02 13.95 -7.48
CA PHE A 68 2.05 14.43 -8.39
C PHE A 68 2.77 13.28 -9.11
N ASP A 69 3.45 13.65 -10.19
CA ASP A 69 4.32 12.78 -10.98
C ASP A 69 5.75 13.31 -10.97
N GLY A 70 6.72 12.41 -11.12
CA GLY A 70 8.13 12.77 -11.29
C GLY A 70 8.85 13.02 -9.97
N LEU A 71 9.81 13.94 -9.98
CA LEU A 71 10.71 14.16 -8.85
C LEU A 71 10.05 14.97 -7.74
N THR A 72 10.12 14.44 -6.52
CA THR A 72 9.55 15.07 -5.31
C THR A 72 10.07 16.50 -5.09
N VAL A 73 11.36 16.75 -5.34
CA VAL A 73 11.94 18.09 -5.18
C VAL A 73 11.39 19.10 -6.18
N LYS A 74 11.12 18.68 -7.42
CA LYS A 74 10.48 19.56 -8.42
C LYS A 74 9.06 19.90 -8.01
N TYR A 75 8.32 18.91 -7.52
CA TYR A 75 6.98 19.16 -7.00
C TYR A 75 7.02 20.10 -5.80
N ALA A 76 7.96 19.90 -4.87
CA ALA A 76 8.12 20.78 -3.71
C ALA A 76 8.44 22.23 -4.12
N GLN A 77 9.29 22.43 -5.11
CA GLN A 77 9.57 23.77 -5.66
C GLN A 77 8.34 24.43 -6.27
N MET A 78 7.54 23.68 -7.05
CA MET A 78 6.29 24.18 -7.64
C MET A 78 5.25 24.57 -6.57
N ARG A 79 5.31 23.93 -5.40
CA ARG A 79 4.43 24.21 -4.25
C ARG A 79 5.02 25.24 -3.28
N GLU A 80 6.17 25.85 -3.62
CA GLU A 80 6.90 26.80 -2.76
C GLU A 80 7.21 26.23 -1.37
N ALA A 81 7.38 24.92 -1.29
CA ALA A 81 7.68 24.23 -0.04
C ALA A 81 9.18 24.26 0.27
N GLN A 82 9.49 24.40 1.56
CA GLN A 82 10.85 24.43 2.07
C GLN A 82 11.28 23.10 2.66
N VAL A 83 10.32 22.20 2.96
CA VAL A 83 10.55 20.98 3.73
C VAL A 83 9.94 19.77 3.02
N LEU A 84 10.71 18.68 2.94
CA LEU A 84 10.21 17.34 2.72
C LEU A 84 10.07 16.65 4.08
N LEU A 85 8.85 16.32 4.49
CA LEU A 85 8.57 15.61 5.73
C LEU A 85 8.62 14.10 5.46
N ARG A 86 9.34 13.35 6.30
CA ARG A 86 9.46 11.90 6.23
C ARG A 86 9.26 11.26 7.60
N GLY A 87 8.59 10.11 7.64
CA GLY A 87 8.46 9.28 8.85
C GLY A 87 9.55 8.23 8.89
N LEU A 88 10.22 8.08 10.04
CA LEU A 88 11.18 7.01 10.30
C LEU A 88 10.58 6.01 11.29
N ARG A 89 10.57 4.72 10.92
CA ARG A 89 10.01 3.63 11.74
C ARG A 89 11.10 2.80 12.41
N ALA A 90 12.10 2.40 11.65
CA ALA A 90 13.18 1.53 12.10
C ALA A 90 14.53 2.02 11.58
N ILE A 91 15.60 1.50 12.16
CA ILE A 91 16.99 1.81 11.76
C ILE A 91 17.22 1.46 10.29
N SER A 92 16.64 0.36 9.80
CA SER A 92 16.72 -0.05 8.39
C SER A 92 16.11 0.95 7.40
N ASP A 93 15.10 1.71 7.82
CA ASP A 93 14.53 2.76 6.98
C ASP A 93 15.48 3.96 6.88
N PHE A 94 16.26 4.22 7.92
CA PHE A 94 17.08 5.42 8.04
C PHE A 94 18.13 5.55 6.94
N GLU A 95 18.83 4.47 6.59
CA GLU A 95 19.88 4.50 5.56
C GLU A 95 19.29 4.91 4.20
N VAL A 96 18.16 4.30 3.81
CA VAL A 96 17.49 4.59 2.54
C VAL A 96 16.94 6.02 2.52
N GLU A 97 16.32 6.44 3.62
CA GLU A 97 15.76 7.78 3.75
C GLU A 97 16.87 8.86 3.77
N LEU A 98 17.98 8.60 4.43
CA LEU A 98 19.14 9.50 4.45
C LEU A 98 19.76 9.63 3.06
N GLN A 99 19.94 8.52 2.34
CA GLN A 99 20.42 8.55 0.96
C GLN A 99 19.48 9.38 0.06
N MET A 100 18.18 9.20 0.22
CA MET A 100 17.19 9.98 -0.52
C MET A 100 17.25 11.48 -0.16
N ALA A 101 17.43 11.82 1.12
CA ALA A 101 17.57 13.19 1.57
C ALA A 101 18.82 13.86 0.96
N HIS A 102 19.96 13.17 0.94
CA HIS A 102 21.16 13.68 0.27
C HIS A 102 20.97 13.87 -1.23
N THR A 103 20.32 12.91 -1.90
CA THR A 103 19.97 13.04 -3.33
C THR A 103 19.07 14.24 -3.58
N ASN A 104 18.03 14.41 -2.77
CA ASN A 104 17.12 15.56 -2.87
C ASN A 104 17.87 16.89 -2.64
N LYS A 105 18.79 16.94 -1.68
CA LYS A 105 19.60 18.13 -1.38
C LYS A 105 20.52 18.50 -2.55
N THR A 106 21.10 17.51 -3.24
CA THR A 106 21.92 17.73 -4.46
C THR A 106 21.07 18.31 -5.59
N LEU A 107 19.81 17.88 -5.72
CA LEU A 107 18.89 18.36 -6.75
C LEU A 107 18.29 19.75 -6.44
N SER A 108 18.17 20.09 -5.14
CA SER A 108 17.63 21.39 -4.69
C SER A 108 18.19 21.77 -3.33
N HIS A 109 19.11 22.73 -3.33
CA HIS A 109 19.78 23.20 -2.12
C HIS A 109 18.85 23.96 -1.13
N HIS A 110 17.70 24.43 -1.59
CA HIS A 110 16.75 25.20 -0.79
C HIS A 110 15.72 24.34 -0.05
N ILE A 111 15.65 23.05 -0.36
CA ILE A 111 14.69 22.14 0.27
C ILE A 111 15.43 21.29 1.30
N GLU A 112 14.90 21.28 2.54
CA GLU A 112 15.41 20.43 3.62
C GLU A 112 14.55 19.20 3.81
N THR A 113 15.13 18.09 4.27
CA THR A 113 14.39 16.92 4.69
C THR A 113 14.32 16.87 6.20
N VAL A 114 13.11 16.79 6.73
CA VAL A 114 12.83 16.66 8.16
C VAL A 114 12.29 15.26 8.44
N PHE A 115 12.93 14.55 9.35
CA PHE A 115 12.52 13.23 9.77
C PHE A 115 11.75 13.30 11.10
N LEU A 116 10.57 12.71 11.15
CA LEU A 116 9.83 12.46 12.37
C LEU A 116 9.91 10.97 12.72
N ALA A 117 10.42 10.64 13.89
CA ALA A 117 10.34 9.28 14.40
C ALA A 117 8.87 8.90 14.60
N THR A 118 8.43 7.80 14.02
CA THR A 118 7.08 7.27 14.17
C THR A 118 6.85 6.89 15.63
N SER A 119 5.62 7.07 16.13
CA SER A 119 5.26 6.59 17.47
C SER A 119 5.51 5.09 17.59
N ASN A 120 5.94 4.62 18.76
CA ASN A 120 6.32 3.22 19.00
C ASN A 120 5.21 2.24 18.60
N GLU A 121 3.97 2.62 18.79
CA GLU A 121 2.75 1.90 18.41
C GLU A 121 2.70 1.56 16.91
N TYR A 122 3.29 2.40 16.05
CA TYR A 122 3.27 2.24 14.59
C TYR A 122 4.65 1.91 13.99
N SER A 123 5.63 1.57 14.82
CA SER A 123 7.02 1.32 14.37
C SER A 123 7.15 0.18 13.38
N PHE A 124 6.25 -0.81 13.42
CA PHE A 124 6.21 -1.96 12.51
C PHE A 124 5.21 -1.77 11.34
N LEU A 125 4.41 -0.68 11.35
CA LEU A 125 3.28 -0.51 10.46
C LEU A 125 3.72 0.01 9.08
N SER A 126 3.31 -0.69 8.03
CA SER A 126 3.44 -0.26 6.64
C SER A 126 2.21 -0.62 5.83
N SER A 127 2.01 0.05 4.70
CA SER A 127 0.94 -0.30 3.76
C SER A 127 1.06 -1.73 3.23
N SER A 128 2.28 -2.24 3.07
CA SER A 128 2.53 -3.63 2.63
C SER A 128 2.08 -4.63 3.67
N VAL A 129 2.41 -4.41 4.95
CA VAL A 129 1.97 -5.25 6.07
C VAL A 129 0.45 -5.27 6.18
N VAL A 130 -0.21 -4.11 6.06
CA VAL A 130 -1.68 -4.02 6.08
C VAL A 130 -2.30 -4.85 4.95
N LYS A 131 -1.79 -4.73 3.73
CA LYS A 131 -2.27 -5.51 2.58
C LYS A 131 -2.07 -7.00 2.76
N GLU A 132 -0.94 -7.42 3.30
CA GLU A 132 -0.63 -8.82 3.56
C GLU A 132 -1.58 -9.41 4.61
N ILE A 133 -1.75 -8.74 5.76
CA ILE A 133 -2.68 -9.18 6.80
C ILE A 133 -4.10 -9.32 6.25
N ALA A 134 -4.60 -8.31 5.53
CA ALA A 134 -5.95 -8.32 4.97
C ALA A 134 -6.13 -9.42 3.91
N ARG A 135 -5.12 -9.66 3.07
CA ARG A 135 -5.13 -10.71 2.04
C ARG A 135 -5.32 -12.10 2.63
N PHE A 136 -4.76 -12.34 3.83
CA PHE A 136 -4.89 -13.60 4.55
C PHE A 136 -6.06 -13.62 5.56
N GLY A 137 -6.98 -12.65 5.47
CA GLY A 137 -8.19 -12.60 6.31
C GLY A 137 -7.98 -12.10 7.72
N GLY A 138 -6.81 -11.53 8.04
CA GLY A 138 -6.51 -10.94 9.34
C GLY A 138 -7.22 -9.60 9.55
N SER A 139 -7.42 -9.20 10.81
CA SER A 139 -8.02 -7.92 11.18
C SER A 139 -7.02 -6.78 11.04
N ILE A 140 -7.43 -5.72 10.32
CA ILE A 140 -6.64 -4.49 10.10
C ILE A 140 -7.27 -3.25 10.74
N ASN A 141 -8.33 -3.40 11.52
CA ASN A 141 -9.10 -2.28 12.08
C ASN A 141 -8.27 -1.37 13.01
N HIS A 142 -7.20 -1.92 13.60
CA HIS A 142 -6.27 -1.20 14.47
C HIS A 142 -5.06 -0.62 13.74
N LEU A 143 -4.98 -0.76 12.41
CA LEU A 143 -3.84 -0.37 11.57
C LEU A 143 -4.17 0.77 10.59
N VAL A 144 -5.44 0.90 10.25
CA VAL A 144 -5.92 1.89 9.26
C VAL A 144 -7.22 2.56 9.73
N PRO A 145 -7.59 3.72 9.17
CA PRO A 145 -8.89 4.32 9.41
C PRO A 145 -10.05 3.38 9.05
N PRO A 146 -11.22 3.45 9.74
CA PRO A 146 -12.34 2.53 9.51
C PRO A 146 -12.82 2.45 8.06
N HIS A 147 -12.94 3.60 7.36
CA HIS A 147 -13.35 3.64 5.95
C HIS A 147 -12.32 2.98 5.03
N VAL A 148 -11.02 3.07 5.36
CA VAL A 148 -9.95 2.41 4.61
C VAL A 148 -9.99 0.90 4.82
N ALA A 149 -10.27 0.43 6.04
CA ALA A 149 -10.44 -1.00 6.32
C ALA A 149 -11.58 -1.60 5.49
N LEU A 150 -12.72 -0.91 5.43
CA LEU A 150 -13.87 -1.34 4.60
C LEU A 150 -13.50 -1.44 3.12
N ASP A 151 -12.84 -0.42 2.57
CA ASP A 151 -12.38 -0.41 1.18
C ASP A 151 -11.45 -1.61 0.89
N ILE A 152 -10.50 -1.92 1.79
CA ILE A 152 -9.56 -3.03 1.63
C ILE A 152 -10.29 -4.37 1.63
N TYR A 153 -11.18 -4.60 2.60
CA TYR A 153 -11.96 -5.85 2.68
C TYR A 153 -12.83 -6.06 1.44
N GLN A 154 -13.45 -5.00 0.92
CA GLN A 154 -14.22 -5.06 -0.32
C GLN A 154 -13.37 -5.47 -1.53
N CYS A 155 -12.18 -4.88 -1.68
CA CYS A 155 -11.24 -5.24 -2.76
C CYS A 155 -10.86 -6.73 -2.72
N TYR A 156 -10.53 -7.26 -1.55
CA TYR A 156 -10.13 -8.68 -1.44
C TYR A 156 -11.30 -9.64 -1.54
N ALA A 157 -12.50 -9.29 -1.07
CA ALA A 157 -13.72 -10.09 -1.26
C ALA A 157 -14.08 -10.25 -2.75
N GLN A 158 -14.01 -9.17 -3.53
CA GLN A 158 -14.26 -9.19 -4.96
C GLN A 158 -13.24 -10.06 -5.72
N ASN A 159 -11.95 -9.94 -5.39
CA ASN A 159 -10.89 -10.72 -6.02
C ASN A 159 -11.05 -12.23 -5.74
N ASN A 160 -11.47 -12.62 -4.54
CA ASN A 160 -11.73 -14.01 -4.19
C ASN A 160 -12.93 -14.60 -4.95
N GLN A 161 -13.98 -13.83 -5.22
CA GLN A 161 -15.11 -14.26 -6.01
C GLN A 161 -14.74 -14.51 -7.48
N VAL A 162 -13.95 -13.62 -8.08
CA VAL A 162 -13.44 -13.78 -9.45
C VAL A 162 -12.54 -15.02 -9.57
N SER A 163 -11.65 -15.25 -8.61
CA SER A 163 -10.77 -16.43 -8.61
C SER A 163 -11.56 -17.73 -8.50
N ASN A 164 -12.60 -17.79 -7.69
CA ASN A 164 -13.46 -18.96 -7.54
C ASN A 164 -14.27 -19.27 -8.81
N GLN A 165 -14.75 -18.25 -9.53
CA GLN A 165 -15.48 -18.42 -10.81
C GLN A 165 -14.56 -18.99 -11.88
N ILE A 166 -13.34 -18.52 -12.02
CA ILE A 166 -12.36 -19.01 -12.99
C ILE A 166 -12.00 -20.48 -12.71
N THR A 167 -11.87 -20.87 -11.45
CA THR A 167 -11.55 -22.24 -11.05
C THR A 167 -12.71 -23.20 -11.32
N THR A 168 -13.96 -22.74 -11.22
CA THR A 168 -15.16 -23.58 -11.47
C THR A 168 -15.39 -23.81 -12.96
N GLU A 169 -15.02 -22.88 -13.83
CA GLU A 169 -15.13 -23.01 -15.29
C GLU A 169 -13.99 -23.85 -15.91
N ALA A 170 -12.87 -24.02 -15.22
CA ALA A 170 -11.67 -24.69 -15.74
C ALA A 170 -11.63 -26.22 -15.52
N ILE A 171 -12.65 -26.84 -14.90
CA ILE A 171 -12.71 -28.30 -14.72
C ILE A 171 -13.69 -28.88 -15.76
N PRO A 172 -13.22 -29.38 -16.92
CA PRO A 172 -14.09 -30.19 -17.79
C PRO A 172 -14.39 -31.48 -17.06
N SER A 173 -15.69 -31.77 -16.90
CA SER A 173 -16.17 -33.02 -16.34
C SER A 173 -15.53 -34.21 -17.10
N ARG A 174 -14.56 -34.91 -16.51
CA ARG A 174 -14.13 -36.20 -17.00
C ARG A 174 -15.32 -37.14 -16.90
N LYS A 175 -15.91 -37.47 -18.06
CA LYS A 175 -16.86 -38.58 -18.18
C LYS A 175 -16.13 -39.85 -17.73
N SER A 176 -16.58 -40.44 -16.64
CA SER A 176 -16.18 -41.73 -16.17
C SER A 176 -16.61 -42.78 -17.22
N THR A 177 -15.67 -43.29 -17.98
CA THR A 177 -15.87 -44.51 -18.81
C THR A 177 -15.97 -45.67 -17.82
N PRO A 178 -16.98 -46.57 -17.93
CA PRO A 178 -17.07 -47.73 -17.07
C PRO A 178 -15.88 -48.67 -17.38
N MET A 179 -15.14 -49.08 -16.33
CA MET A 179 -14.15 -50.18 -16.43
C MET A 179 -14.91 -51.48 -16.70
N GLU A 180 -14.71 -52.06 -17.89
CA GLU A 180 -15.05 -53.45 -18.16
C GLU A 180 -14.14 -54.38 -17.34
N SER A 181 -14.75 -55.31 -16.62
CA SER A 181 -14.10 -56.35 -15.84
C SER A 181 -13.36 -57.29 -16.79
N PRO A 182 -12.12 -57.72 -16.51
CA PRO A 182 -11.44 -58.71 -17.35
C PRO A 182 -12.06 -60.10 -17.15
N THR A 183 -12.48 -60.70 -18.25
CA THR A 183 -12.94 -62.10 -18.32
C THR A 183 -11.82 -63.08 -18.02
N THR A 184 -12.18 -64.16 -17.35
CA THR A 184 -11.40 -65.23 -16.70
C THR A 184 -10.71 -66.19 -17.72
N GLU A 185 -10.03 -65.69 -18.75
CA GLU A 185 -9.47 -66.61 -19.78
C GLU A 185 -7.97 -66.46 -20.13
N THR A 186 -7.22 -65.65 -19.35
CA THR A 186 -5.78 -65.43 -19.63
C THR A 186 -4.82 -65.89 -18.52
N LEU A 187 -5.25 -66.84 -17.68
CA LEU A 187 -4.42 -67.44 -16.61
C LEU A 187 -4.01 -68.92 -16.88
N ARG A 188 -3.79 -69.32 -18.10
CA ARG A 188 -3.32 -70.68 -18.43
C ARG A 188 -2.18 -70.78 -19.43
N GLN A 189 -1.31 -69.84 -19.57
CA GLN A 189 -0.12 -69.96 -20.42
C GLN A 189 1.09 -69.19 -19.83
N GLN A 190 1.52 -69.54 -18.65
CA GLN A 190 2.86 -69.22 -18.15
C GLN A 190 3.27 -70.20 -17.05
N GLU A 191 3.21 -71.50 -17.35
CA GLU A 191 4.00 -72.59 -16.71
C GLU A 191 4.31 -73.63 -17.72
N ALA A 192 5.43 -73.46 -18.45
CA ALA A 192 6.23 -74.51 -19.08
C ALA A 192 7.59 -73.92 -19.49
#